data_42a07a742abcfa7ed12570304f0a46c6
#
_entry.id   42a07a742abcfa7ed12570304f0a46c6
#
_cell.length_a   1.000
_cell.length_b   1.000
_cell.length_c   1.000
_cell.angle_alpha   90.00
_cell.angle_beta   90.00
_cell.angle_gamma   90.00
#
_symmetry.space_group_name_H-M   'P 1'
#
loop_
_entity.id
_entity.type
_entity.pdbx_description
1 polymer ?
#
loop_
_entity_poly.entity_id
_entity_poly.type
_entity_poly.pdbx_seq_one_letter_code
_entity_poly.pdbx_strand_id
1 'polypeptide(L)'
;MAWKRAGRIVIFLGLMICVTGHLFGADQPNIVVIISDDQAWTDYGFMGHPVIQTPHLDRLAEHSLVMDRGYVAAPLCRPSLASMLTGRYPFQHGITGNDVNGPTDRAALDVPLRESFHKLPTFVKTLVAHGYLAHQSGKWWEGSWKDGGFTDGMTHGDPKRRGRHGDAGLTIGRDGMQPVTHFIDTAVAEEKPFLLWYAPFLPHTPHNPPQRLLKKYQKEGRAADLVKYYAMCEWFDETCGELLSYIDEKNLTDNTMVVYICDNGWAAPSTNADDPNQKLWKGYAQRSKSSPYENGIRTPIMISWPGVVQPERSKRFAHAIDLFPTIAAAADVEAPADLPGVNLLDAEKRNARKCVFGVCNATHNMTLGHPDETLQYLWCVEGDWKLLVRYNGSDTTKYHNLHVWDQAPVRLYNVAEDPHEENECSAEHPDIVARLKQEIEGWHKPEITAKADQVSLGGDCCLTGGRRAFLMNPLSSKNTSEK
;
A
#
# COMPACT_ATOMS: atom_id res chain seq x y z
N MET A 1 -16.59 -82.33 54.89
CA MET A 1 -15.77 -82.33 53.64
C MET A 1 -16.04 -80.99 52.92
N ALA A 2 -15.14 -80.08 53.06
CA ALA A 2 -15.26 -78.73 52.48
C ALA A 2 -14.17 -78.50 51.42
N TRP A 3 -14.57 -78.29 50.21
CA TRP A 3 -13.67 -78.05 49.08
C TRP A 3 -13.50 -76.56 48.89
N LYS A 4 -12.31 -76.05 49.16
CA LYS A 4 -11.88 -74.66 48.91
C LYS A 4 -11.62 -74.49 47.41
N ARG A 5 -12.36 -73.62 46.73
CA ARG A 5 -12.03 -73.14 45.41
C ARG A 5 -11.11 -71.92 45.54
N ALA A 6 -9.89 -72.03 45.03
CA ALA A 6 -8.96 -70.93 44.91
C ALA A 6 -9.29 -70.17 43.63
N GLY A 7 -9.69 -68.90 43.71
CA GLY A 7 -9.88 -68.01 42.60
C GLY A 7 -8.51 -67.41 42.19
N ARG A 8 -8.13 -67.60 40.94
CA ARG A 8 -6.98 -66.86 40.31
C ARG A 8 -7.46 -65.51 39.92
N ILE A 9 -6.90 -64.47 40.53
CA ILE A 9 -7.04 -63.11 40.13
C ILE A 9 -6.02 -62.87 38.97
N VAL A 10 -6.54 -62.65 37.78
CA VAL A 10 -5.70 -62.20 36.63
C VAL A 10 -5.71 -60.67 36.66
N ILE A 11 -4.60 -60.08 37.05
CA ILE A 11 -4.38 -58.64 36.97
C ILE A 11 -4.02 -58.31 35.53
N PHE A 12 -4.95 -57.70 34.79
CA PHE A 12 -4.66 -57.05 33.51
C PHE A 12 -3.95 -55.74 33.80
N LEU A 13 -2.65 -55.69 33.58
CA LEU A 13 -1.89 -54.46 33.50
C LEU A 13 -2.21 -53.82 32.15
N GLY A 14 -3.18 -52.91 32.11
CA GLY A 14 -3.43 -52.06 30.94
C GLY A 14 -2.26 -51.10 30.77
N LEU A 15 -1.47 -51.33 29.73
CA LEU A 15 -0.45 -50.39 29.23
C LEU A 15 -1.18 -49.17 28.67
N MET A 16 -1.35 -48.12 29.49
CA MET A 16 -1.86 -46.83 29.02
C MET A 16 -0.75 -46.15 28.23
N ILE A 17 -0.74 -46.36 26.91
CA ILE A 17 0.11 -45.57 26.00
C ILE A 17 -0.45 -44.15 26.05
N CYS A 18 0.16 -43.28 26.88
CA CYS A 18 0.01 -41.85 26.72
C CYS A 18 0.57 -41.48 25.38
N VAL A 19 -0.27 -41.45 24.36
CA VAL A 19 -0.02 -40.67 23.17
C VAL A 19 -0.03 -39.22 23.63
N THR A 20 1.15 -38.68 23.99
CA THR A 20 1.35 -37.25 24.06
C THR A 20 1.21 -36.77 22.60
N GLY A 21 -0.05 -36.53 22.19
CA GLY A 21 -0.27 -35.69 21.02
C GLY A 21 0.47 -34.42 21.30
N HIS A 22 1.56 -34.22 20.59
CA HIS A 22 2.06 -32.87 20.38
C HIS A 22 0.88 -32.16 19.73
N LEU A 23 0.21 -31.30 20.50
CA LEU A 23 -0.51 -30.18 19.94
C LEU A 23 0.58 -29.40 19.19
N PHE A 24 0.80 -29.74 17.93
CA PHE A 24 1.44 -28.84 17.00
C PHE A 24 0.63 -27.56 17.12
N GLY A 25 1.22 -26.51 17.68
CA GLY A 25 0.69 -25.17 17.53
C GLY A 25 0.41 -25.04 16.04
N ALA A 26 -0.75 -24.49 15.66
CA ALA A 26 -1.08 -24.25 14.27
C ALA A 26 0.17 -23.65 13.63
N ASP A 27 0.70 -24.28 12.57
CA ASP A 27 1.90 -23.81 11.90
C ASP A 27 1.71 -22.34 11.58
N GLN A 28 2.65 -21.49 11.98
CA GLN A 28 2.55 -20.04 11.72
C GLN A 28 2.35 -19.83 10.22
N PRO A 29 1.35 -19.04 9.79
CA PRO A 29 1.07 -18.89 8.38
C PRO A 29 2.18 -18.14 7.64
N ASN A 30 2.39 -18.45 6.39
CA ASN A 30 3.11 -17.58 5.49
C ASN A 30 2.28 -16.31 5.26
N ILE A 31 2.96 -15.20 5.02
CA ILE A 31 2.32 -13.92 4.79
C ILE A 31 2.85 -13.31 3.50
N VAL A 32 1.95 -12.97 2.60
CA VAL A 32 2.26 -12.32 1.32
C VAL A 32 1.54 -10.99 1.27
N VAL A 33 2.31 -9.90 1.18
CA VAL A 33 1.77 -8.54 1.01
C VAL A 33 2.02 -8.10 -0.41
N ILE A 34 0.96 -8.07 -1.21
CA ILE A 34 0.97 -7.62 -2.61
C ILE A 34 0.58 -6.14 -2.64
N ILE A 35 1.45 -5.30 -3.18
CA ILE A 35 1.22 -3.85 -3.25
C ILE A 35 1.32 -3.38 -4.69
N SER A 36 0.21 -2.89 -5.25
CA SER A 36 0.27 -2.18 -6.53
C SER A 36 0.76 -0.75 -6.34
N ASP A 37 1.30 -0.16 -7.40
CA ASP A 37 1.98 1.13 -7.39
C ASP A 37 1.34 2.09 -8.39
N ASP A 38 0.71 3.16 -7.89
CA ASP A 38 0.01 4.14 -8.72
C ASP A 38 -1.19 3.55 -9.49
N GLN A 39 -2.12 2.87 -8.81
CA GLN A 39 -3.34 2.33 -9.40
C GLN A 39 -4.58 2.95 -8.75
N ALA A 40 -5.52 3.43 -9.56
CA ALA A 40 -6.77 3.99 -9.02
C ALA A 40 -7.66 2.89 -8.45
N TRP A 41 -8.46 3.22 -7.42
CA TRP A 41 -9.35 2.27 -6.75
C TRP A 41 -10.39 1.62 -7.67
N THR A 42 -10.67 2.25 -8.83
CA THR A 42 -11.61 1.77 -9.84
C THR A 42 -10.99 0.81 -10.86
N ASP A 43 -9.66 0.65 -10.88
CA ASP A 43 -8.92 0.09 -12.03
C ASP A 43 -8.73 -1.42 -11.94
N TYR A 44 -9.81 -2.11 -11.53
CA TYR A 44 -9.87 -3.55 -11.36
C TYR A 44 -11.19 -4.09 -11.91
N GLY A 45 -11.19 -5.31 -12.47
CA GLY A 45 -12.41 -5.99 -12.91
C GLY A 45 -13.41 -6.16 -11.78
N PHE A 46 -12.96 -6.65 -10.61
CA PHE A 46 -13.80 -6.81 -9.41
C PHE A 46 -14.35 -5.50 -8.83
N MET A 47 -13.76 -4.35 -9.17
CA MET A 47 -14.29 -3.01 -8.83
C MET A 47 -15.20 -2.44 -9.93
N GLY A 48 -15.41 -3.19 -11.01
CA GLY A 48 -16.35 -2.84 -12.09
C GLY A 48 -15.73 -2.01 -13.21
N HIS A 49 -14.42 -1.98 -13.37
CA HIS A 49 -13.79 -1.28 -14.50
C HIS A 49 -14.23 -1.87 -15.85
N PRO A 50 -14.74 -1.06 -16.80
CA PRO A 50 -15.36 -1.60 -18.01
C PRO A 50 -14.37 -2.09 -19.06
N VAL A 51 -13.07 -1.84 -18.90
CA VAL A 51 -12.05 -2.11 -19.92
C VAL A 51 -10.85 -2.87 -19.38
N ILE A 52 -10.27 -2.44 -18.25
CA ILE A 52 -9.11 -3.10 -17.63
C ILE A 52 -9.54 -4.51 -17.19
N GLN A 53 -8.71 -5.49 -17.50
CA GLN A 53 -8.91 -6.87 -17.11
C GLN A 53 -7.88 -7.27 -16.07
N THR A 54 -8.36 -7.77 -14.95
CA THR A 54 -7.53 -8.22 -13.82
C THR A 54 -7.97 -9.60 -13.33
N PRO A 55 -7.97 -10.63 -14.22
CA PRO A 55 -8.59 -11.92 -13.91
C PRO A 55 -7.96 -12.63 -12.70
N HIS A 56 -6.69 -12.42 -12.41
CA HIS A 56 -6.03 -13.03 -11.24
C HIS A 56 -6.41 -12.34 -9.95
N LEU A 57 -6.45 -11.01 -9.94
CA LEU A 57 -6.93 -10.24 -8.79
C LEU A 57 -8.44 -10.37 -8.59
N ASP A 58 -9.21 -10.50 -9.67
CA ASP A 58 -10.65 -10.78 -9.61
C ASP A 58 -10.89 -12.13 -8.91
N ARG A 59 -10.13 -13.17 -9.30
CA ARG A 59 -10.18 -14.47 -8.63
C ARG A 59 -9.72 -14.39 -7.17
N LEU A 60 -8.66 -13.63 -6.85
CA LEU A 60 -8.26 -13.41 -5.47
C LEU A 60 -9.39 -12.77 -4.67
N ALA A 61 -10.07 -11.77 -5.23
CA ALA A 61 -11.19 -11.08 -4.60
C ALA A 61 -12.37 -12.03 -4.30
N GLU A 62 -12.66 -12.99 -5.19
CA GLU A 62 -13.71 -14.01 -4.99
C GLU A 62 -13.45 -14.90 -3.75
N HIS A 63 -12.18 -15.02 -3.33
CA HIS A 63 -11.77 -15.85 -2.20
C HIS A 63 -11.27 -15.01 -1.00
N SER A 64 -11.58 -13.71 -0.96
CA SER A 64 -11.09 -12.76 0.03
C SER A 64 -12.20 -12.09 0.82
N LEU A 65 -11.85 -11.62 2.02
CA LEU A 65 -12.50 -10.46 2.62
C LEU A 65 -12.05 -9.23 1.83
N VAL A 66 -12.96 -8.66 1.04
CA VAL A 66 -12.71 -7.46 0.23
C VAL A 66 -13.30 -6.24 0.92
N MET A 67 -12.46 -5.28 1.29
CA MET A 67 -12.87 -4.00 1.85
C MET A 67 -12.90 -2.97 0.72
N ASP A 68 -14.09 -2.69 0.16
CA ASP A 68 -14.28 -1.74 -0.95
C ASP A 68 -13.96 -0.29 -0.57
N ARG A 69 -13.99 -0.01 0.74
CA ARG A 69 -13.68 1.30 1.34
C ARG A 69 -12.39 1.22 2.16
N GLY A 70 -11.34 0.76 1.53
CA GLY A 70 -9.99 0.83 2.04
C GLY A 70 -9.37 2.20 1.74
N TYR A 71 -8.47 2.67 2.61
CA TYR A 71 -7.82 3.97 2.47
C TYR A 71 -6.34 3.87 2.85
N VAL A 72 -5.52 4.68 2.17
CA VAL A 72 -4.12 4.89 2.54
C VAL A 72 -3.96 6.16 3.39
N ALA A 73 -2.95 6.21 4.25
CA ALA A 73 -2.74 7.33 5.18
C ALA A 73 -2.33 8.64 4.48
N ALA A 74 -1.72 8.51 3.30
CA ALA A 74 -1.29 9.63 2.47
C ALA A 74 -1.34 9.26 0.99
N PRO A 75 -1.66 10.20 0.09
CA PRO A 75 -1.81 9.94 -1.35
C PRO A 75 -0.47 9.90 -2.11
N LEU A 76 0.58 9.37 -1.48
CA LEU A 76 1.94 9.40 -2.02
C LEU A 76 2.72 8.17 -1.56
N CYS A 77 3.56 7.64 -2.44
CA CYS A 77 4.24 6.36 -2.30
C CYS A 77 4.97 6.18 -0.96
N ARG A 78 6.03 6.96 -0.70
CA ARG A 78 6.88 6.75 0.48
C ARG A 78 6.11 6.86 1.80
N PRO A 79 5.34 7.92 2.06
CA PRO A 79 4.58 8.02 3.31
C PRO A 79 3.50 6.92 3.44
N SER A 80 2.88 6.50 2.34
CA SER A 80 1.92 5.40 2.37
C SER A 80 2.58 4.07 2.71
N LEU A 81 3.68 3.71 2.05
CA LEU A 81 4.45 2.49 2.35
C LEU A 81 4.98 2.49 3.79
N ALA A 82 5.48 3.64 4.27
CA ALA A 82 5.91 3.79 5.66
C ALA A 82 4.76 3.58 6.66
N SER A 83 3.56 4.07 6.33
CA SER A 83 2.36 3.84 7.15
C SER A 83 1.93 2.37 7.17
N MET A 84 1.98 1.67 6.03
CA MET A 84 1.72 0.24 5.96
C MET A 84 2.67 -0.56 6.87
N LEU A 85 3.97 -0.28 6.78
CA LEU A 85 5.01 -0.98 7.54
C LEU A 85 4.91 -0.75 9.05
N THR A 86 4.64 0.49 9.47
CA THR A 86 4.68 0.89 10.88
C THR A 86 3.32 0.84 11.57
N GLY A 87 2.21 0.74 10.82
CA GLY A 87 0.86 0.89 11.37
C GLY A 87 0.55 2.28 11.91
N ARG A 88 1.31 3.31 11.48
CA ARG A 88 1.25 4.68 11.99
C ARG A 88 0.94 5.69 10.88
N TYR A 89 0.44 6.85 11.26
CA TYR A 89 0.22 7.96 10.32
C TYR A 89 1.53 8.71 10.00
N PRO A 90 1.61 9.43 8.86
CA PRO A 90 2.81 10.16 8.46
C PRO A 90 3.38 11.11 9.51
N PHE A 91 2.55 11.81 10.26
CA PHE A 91 3.01 12.69 11.34
C PHE A 91 3.59 11.91 12.55
N GLN A 92 3.24 10.64 12.73
CA GLN A 92 3.77 9.77 13.79
C GLN A 92 5.09 9.11 13.41
N HIS A 93 5.28 8.71 12.15
CA HIS A 93 6.53 8.09 11.70
C HIS A 93 7.50 9.09 11.03
N GLY A 94 7.10 10.34 10.79
CA GLY A 94 7.94 11.41 10.28
C GLY A 94 8.19 11.41 8.77
N ILE A 95 7.73 10.40 8.04
CA ILE A 95 7.85 10.32 6.57
C ILE A 95 6.60 10.92 5.95
N THR A 96 6.65 12.17 5.54
CA THR A 96 5.49 12.94 5.05
C THR A 96 5.50 13.20 3.55
N GLY A 97 6.59 12.85 2.86
CA GLY A 97 6.75 13.05 1.42
C GLY A 97 7.77 12.07 0.83
N ASN A 98 8.03 12.19 -0.46
CA ASN A 98 9.01 11.34 -1.14
C ASN A 98 10.45 11.82 -0.97
N ASP A 99 10.67 13.11 -0.78
CA ASP A 99 11.98 13.73 -0.64
C ASP A 99 12.01 14.76 0.49
N VAL A 100 13.20 14.95 1.02
CA VAL A 100 13.48 16.05 1.98
C VAL A 100 13.61 17.38 1.24
N ASN A 101 13.29 18.46 1.94
CA ASN A 101 13.52 19.81 1.48
C ASN A 101 15.02 20.12 1.50
N GLY A 102 15.54 20.63 0.40
CA GLY A 102 16.93 21.06 0.32
C GLY A 102 17.40 21.36 -1.11
N PRO A 103 18.30 22.35 -1.28
CA PRO A 103 18.76 22.79 -2.61
C PRO A 103 19.83 21.88 -3.22
N THR A 104 20.56 21.12 -2.41
CA THR A 104 21.72 20.31 -2.83
C THR A 104 21.57 18.88 -2.29
N ASP A 105 22.53 18.11 -2.14
CA ASP A 105 22.58 16.69 -1.79
C ASP A 105 21.39 16.15 -0.95
N ARG A 106 20.25 15.93 -1.62
CA ARG A 106 19.03 15.36 -0.99
C ARG A 106 19.29 13.99 -0.39
N ALA A 107 20.23 13.24 -0.93
CA ALA A 107 20.56 11.91 -0.42
C ALA A 107 21.19 12.01 0.98
N ALA A 108 22.09 12.98 1.20
CA ALA A 108 22.68 13.22 2.52
C ALA A 108 21.64 13.74 3.54
N LEU A 109 20.73 14.62 3.10
CA LEU A 109 19.67 15.14 3.96
C LEU A 109 18.63 14.07 4.33
N ASP A 110 18.48 13.02 3.51
CA ASP A 110 17.56 11.91 3.76
C ASP A 110 18.09 10.89 4.79
N VAL A 111 19.40 10.82 5.01
CA VAL A 111 20.00 9.86 5.93
C VAL A 111 19.41 9.95 7.36
N PRO A 112 19.39 11.12 8.03
CA PRO A 112 18.85 11.21 9.39
C PRO A 112 17.37 10.83 9.48
N LEU A 113 16.61 11.09 8.42
CA LEU A 113 15.19 10.74 8.35
C LEU A 113 15.01 9.22 8.30
N ARG A 114 15.80 8.53 7.45
CA ARG A 114 15.82 7.07 7.39
C ARG A 114 16.29 6.44 8.69
N GLU A 115 17.34 6.98 9.31
CA GLU A 115 17.82 6.50 10.61
C GLU A 115 16.76 6.65 11.71
N SER A 116 15.96 7.72 11.68
CA SER A 116 14.82 7.88 12.58
C SER A 116 13.73 6.83 12.31
N PHE A 117 13.40 6.60 11.04
CA PHE A 117 12.44 5.58 10.64
C PHE A 117 12.90 4.18 11.04
N HIS A 118 14.19 3.85 10.87
CA HIS A 118 14.74 2.54 11.22
C HIS A 118 14.64 2.19 12.72
N LYS A 119 14.41 3.17 13.60
CA LYS A 119 14.18 2.93 15.02
C LYS A 119 12.76 2.51 15.35
N LEU A 120 11.83 2.71 14.41
CA LEU A 120 10.43 2.36 14.62
C LEU A 120 10.21 0.85 14.50
N PRO A 121 9.28 0.30 15.28
CA PRO A 121 8.79 -1.04 15.06
C PRO A 121 8.06 -1.11 13.72
N THR A 122 8.27 -2.22 12.98
CA THR A 122 7.54 -2.55 11.76
C THR A 122 7.08 -4.00 11.85
N PHE A 123 6.03 -4.36 11.13
CA PHE A 123 5.61 -5.77 11.13
C PHE A 123 6.71 -6.69 10.60
N VAL A 124 7.57 -6.22 9.70
CA VAL A 124 8.73 -6.97 9.20
C VAL A 124 9.66 -7.35 10.35
N LYS A 125 10.15 -6.36 11.11
CA LYS A 125 11.05 -6.60 12.25
C LYS A 125 10.42 -7.47 13.32
N THR A 126 9.13 -7.25 13.57
CA THR A 126 8.38 -8.04 14.54
C THR A 126 8.33 -9.52 14.14
N LEU A 127 7.97 -9.82 12.89
CA LEU A 127 7.90 -11.20 12.42
C LEU A 127 9.27 -11.87 12.37
N VAL A 128 10.31 -11.17 11.90
CA VAL A 128 11.69 -11.69 11.86
C VAL A 128 12.18 -12.02 13.27
N ALA A 129 11.87 -11.19 14.27
CA ALA A 129 12.19 -11.49 15.67
C ALA A 129 11.47 -12.75 16.21
N HIS A 130 10.38 -13.18 15.56
CA HIS A 130 9.62 -14.40 15.88
C HIS A 130 9.88 -15.55 14.92
N GLY A 131 11.01 -15.54 14.20
CA GLY A 131 11.48 -16.68 13.42
C GLY A 131 11.08 -16.71 11.95
N TYR A 132 10.34 -15.73 11.45
CA TYR A 132 10.03 -15.62 10.04
C TYR A 132 11.26 -15.32 9.20
N LEU A 133 11.34 -15.89 8.01
CA LEU A 133 12.13 -15.33 6.93
C LEU A 133 11.34 -14.23 6.25
N ALA A 134 12.00 -13.16 5.85
CA ALA A 134 11.34 -12.02 5.22
C ALA A 134 12.08 -11.55 3.98
N HIS A 135 11.39 -11.44 2.84
CA HIS A 135 11.96 -10.99 1.58
C HIS A 135 11.35 -9.66 1.12
N GLN A 136 12.23 -8.74 0.70
CA GLN A 136 11.85 -7.48 0.09
C GLN A 136 12.06 -7.53 -1.42
N SER A 137 11.00 -7.31 -2.19
CA SER A 137 11.08 -7.12 -3.63
C SER A 137 10.24 -5.92 -4.06
N GLY A 138 10.69 -5.24 -5.11
CA GLY A 138 10.01 -4.08 -5.65
C GLY A 138 10.37 -2.77 -4.95
N LYS A 139 9.37 -1.94 -4.77
CA LYS A 139 9.50 -0.58 -4.27
C LYS A 139 9.90 -0.55 -2.80
N TRP A 140 10.96 0.20 -2.53
CA TRP A 140 11.52 0.37 -1.20
C TRP A 140 12.27 1.71 -1.11
N TRP A 141 12.02 2.50 -0.06
CA TRP A 141 12.57 3.84 0.06
C TRP A 141 13.58 3.98 1.20
N GLU A 142 13.59 3.05 2.15
CA GLU A 142 14.26 3.23 3.43
C GLU A 142 15.64 2.54 3.47
N GLY A 143 16.47 2.78 2.45
CA GLY A 143 17.82 2.21 2.36
C GLY A 143 17.86 0.83 1.72
N SER A 144 18.69 -0.07 2.25
CA SER A 144 18.73 -1.46 1.79
C SER A 144 17.61 -2.30 2.44
N TRP A 145 17.36 -3.49 1.88
CA TRP A 145 16.45 -4.44 2.52
C TRP A 145 16.88 -4.80 3.95
N LYS A 146 18.21 -4.83 4.23
CA LYS A 146 18.75 -5.08 5.58
C LYS A 146 18.37 -4.00 6.56
N ASP A 147 18.40 -2.74 6.15
CA ASP A 147 17.99 -1.61 6.97
C ASP A 147 16.50 -1.69 7.34
N GLY A 148 15.69 -2.28 6.45
CA GLY A 148 14.28 -2.59 6.69
C GLY A 148 14.02 -3.71 7.69
N GLY A 149 15.05 -4.50 8.01
CA GLY A 149 14.95 -5.67 8.90
C GLY A 149 14.54 -6.95 8.19
N PHE A 150 14.57 -7.00 6.87
CA PHE A 150 14.34 -8.22 6.09
C PHE A 150 15.55 -9.18 6.20
N THR A 151 15.32 -10.46 6.02
CA THR A 151 16.37 -11.49 6.02
C THR A 151 16.96 -11.72 4.63
N ASP A 152 16.23 -11.34 3.59
CA ASP A 152 16.61 -11.40 2.18
C ASP A 152 15.96 -10.25 1.40
N GLY A 153 16.45 -9.91 0.22
CA GLY A 153 15.82 -8.88 -0.61
C GLY A 153 16.68 -8.38 -1.76
N MET A 154 16.05 -7.58 -2.59
CA MET A 154 16.61 -7.11 -3.86
C MET A 154 17.19 -5.70 -3.80
N THR A 155 16.67 -4.83 -2.92
CA THR A 155 17.08 -3.41 -2.86
C THR A 155 18.32 -3.23 -2.00
N HIS A 156 19.36 -2.63 -2.57
CA HIS A 156 20.64 -2.39 -1.88
C HIS A 156 20.78 -0.96 -1.34
N GLY A 157 19.85 -0.08 -1.69
CA GLY A 157 19.90 1.33 -1.28
C GLY A 157 20.96 2.16 -2.02
N ASP A 158 21.43 1.70 -3.20
CA ASP A 158 22.46 2.38 -3.97
C ASP A 158 21.89 3.64 -4.68
N PRO A 159 22.26 4.87 -4.27
CA PRO A 159 21.76 6.10 -4.86
C PRO A 159 22.06 6.23 -6.36
N LYS A 160 23.16 5.63 -6.85
CA LYS A 160 23.55 5.65 -8.25
C LYS A 160 22.71 4.73 -9.14
N ARG A 161 22.03 3.74 -8.51
CA ARG A 161 21.23 2.72 -9.16
C ARG A 161 19.74 2.82 -8.82
N ARG A 162 19.24 4.04 -8.55
CA ARG A 162 17.87 4.30 -8.10
C ARG A 162 17.54 3.73 -6.71
N GLY A 163 18.52 3.65 -5.81
CA GLY A 163 18.34 3.17 -4.44
C GLY A 163 17.27 3.89 -3.66
N ARG A 164 16.96 5.12 -4.06
CA ARG A 164 15.83 5.90 -3.53
C ARG A 164 14.46 5.25 -3.77
N HIS A 165 14.29 4.44 -4.83
CA HIS A 165 13.00 3.84 -5.21
C HIS A 165 12.99 2.31 -5.07
N GLY A 166 14.15 1.70 -4.84
CA GLY A 166 14.26 0.25 -4.74
C GLY A 166 15.29 -0.41 -5.65
N ASP A 167 16.11 0.35 -6.36
CA ASP A 167 17.19 -0.08 -7.28
C ASP A 167 16.92 -1.40 -8.02
N ALA A 168 17.62 -2.51 -7.67
CA ALA A 168 17.43 -3.81 -8.29
C ALA A 168 16.02 -4.39 -8.02
N GLY A 169 15.38 -4.00 -6.92
CA GLY A 169 14.01 -4.43 -6.60
C GLY A 169 12.99 -4.03 -7.65
N LEU A 170 13.23 -2.93 -8.37
CA LEU A 170 12.31 -2.43 -9.39
C LEU A 170 12.16 -3.33 -10.62
N THR A 171 13.01 -4.34 -10.76
CA THR A 171 12.95 -5.30 -11.89
C THR A 171 11.97 -6.43 -11.65
N ILE A 172 11.57 -6.69 -10.40
CA ILE A 172 10.64 -7.78 -10.09
C ILE A 172 9.32 -7.62 -10.86
N GLY A 173 8.79 -8.72 -11.36
CA GLY A 173 7.61 -8.75 -12.22
C GLY A 173 7.86 -8.23 -13.65
N ARG A 174 8.83 -7.34 -13.87
CA ARG A 174 9.23 -6.86 -15.21
C ARG A 174 10.20 -7.82 -15.89
N ASP A 175 11.16 -8.33 -15.14
CA ASP A 175 12.24 -9.21 -15.62
C ASP A 175 12.08 -10.64 -15.09
N GLY A 176 10.88 -10.99 -14.60
CA GLY A 176 10.55 -12.30 -14.05
C GLY A 176 10.41 -12.33 -12.53
N MET A 177 10.15 -13.52 -11.99
CA MET A 177 9.82 -13.75 -10.58
C MET A 177 10.88 -14.55 -9.80
N GLN A 178 12.03 -14.89 -10.43
CA GLN A 178 13.06 -15.75 -9.83
C GLN A 178 13.52 -15.36 -8.42
N PRO A 179 13.76 -14.09 -8.08
CA PRO A 179 14.15 -13.75 -6.71
C PRO A 179 13.10 -14.17 -5.68
N VAL A 180 11.82 -13.99 -6.00
CA VAL A 180 10.69 -14.34 -5.12
C VAL A 180 10.53 -15.86 -5.04
N THR A 181 10.53 -16.56 -6.17
CA THR A 181 10.36 -18.02 -6.19
C THR A 181 11.52 -18.72 -5.48
N HIS A 182 12.75 -18.26 -5.68
CA HIS A 182 13.93 -18.78 -4.98
C HIS A 182 13.84 -18.55 -3.45
N PHE A 183 13.37 -17.40 -3.02
CA PHE A 183 13.15 -17.13 -1.60
C PHE A 183 12.10 -18.07 -0.99
N ILE A 184 10.96 -18.26 -1.67
CA ILE A 184 9.93 -19.20 -1.22
C ILE A 184 10.49 -20.61 -1.11
N ASP A 185 11.24 -21.08 -2.10
CA ASP A 185 11.90 -22.41 -2.07
C ASP A 185 12.87 -22.53 -0.89
N THR A 186 13.61 -21.48 -0.58
CA THR A 186 14.53 -21.44 0.57
C THR A 186 13.75 -21.55 1.88
N ALA A 187 12.67 -20.79 2.04
CA ALA A 187 11.84 -20.82 3.25
C ALA A 187 11.20 -22.20 3.47
N VAL A 188 10.70 -22.83 2.40
CA VAL A 188 10.16 -24.19 2.43
C VAL A 188 11.25 -25.21 2.81
N ALA A 189 12.46 -25.11 2.24
CA ALA A 189 13.56 -26.00 2.54
C ALA A 189 14.08 -25.85 3.99
N GLU A 190 13.97 -24.66 4.57
CA GLU A 190 14.30 -24.40 5.97
C GLU A 190 13.16 -24.68 6.94
N GLU A 191 11.99 -25.10 6.45
CA GLU A 191 10.76 -25.34 7.24
C GLU A 191 10.40 -24.12 8.11
N LYS A 192 10.54 -22.90 7.56
CA LYS A 192 10.25 -21.64 8.24
C LYS A 192 9.08 -20.91 7.62
N PRO A 193 8.22 -20.27 8.44
CA PRO A 193 7.23 -19.35 7.91
C PRO A 193 7.92 -18.14 7.26
N PHE A 194 7.28 -17.59 6.25
CA PHE A 194 7.85 -16.45 5.54
C PHE A 194 6.90 -15.27 5.42
N LEU A 195 7.50 -14.09 5.33
CA LEU A 195 6.89 -12.84 4.93
C LEU A 195 7.44 -12.41 3.57
N LEU A 196 6.59 -12.24 2.58
CA LEU A 196 6.94 -11.69 1.28
C LEU A 196 6.34 -10.28 1.14
N TRP A 197 7.21 -9.26 0.99
CA TRP A 197 6.87 -7.93 0.53
C TRP A 197 7.02 -7.87 -0.99
N TYR A 198 5.91 -8.02 -1.71
CA TYR A 198 5.86 -7.96 -3.16
C TYR A 198 5.24 -6.64 -3.60
N ALA A 199 6.09 -5.65 -3.90
CA ALA A 199 5.72 -4.30 -4.30
C ALA A 199 6.34 -3.95 -5.67
N PRO A 200 5.99 -4.66 -6.75
CA PRO A 200 6.57 -4.41 -8.07
C PRO A 200 6.31 -2.97 -8.48
N PHE A 201 7.22 -2.40 -9.29
CA PHE A 201 7.09 -1.05 -9.83
C PHE A 201 6.07 -1.03 -10.98
N LEU A 202 4.87 -1.58 -10.69
CA LEU A 202 3.74 -1.79 -11.58
C LEU A 202 2.43 -1.39 -10.89
N PRO A 203 1.52 -0.71 -11.60
CA PRO A 203 1.58 -0.17 -12.96
C PRO A 203 2.29 1.19 -13.10
N HIS A 204 3.12 1.59 -12.14
CA HIS A 204 3.86 2.87 -12.13
C HIS A 204 4.67 3.13 -13.43
N THR A 205 4.85 4.39 -13.76
CA THR A 205 5.74 4.79 -14.86
C THR A 205 7.19 4.32 -14.66
N PRO A 206 7.92 3.93 -15.72
CA PRO A 206 7.59 4.11 -17.14
C PRO A 206 6.57 3.10 -17.62
N HIS A 207 5.57 3.58 -18.39
CA HIS A 207 4.60 2.69 -19.00
C HIS A 207 5.20 2.04 -20.24
N ASN A 208 5.79 0.87 -20.06
CA ASN A 208 6.41 0.04 -21.09
C ASN A 208 5.93 -1.41 -21.06
N PRO A 209 4.61 -1.63 -21.11
CA PRO A 209 4.04 -2.97 -21.05
C PRO A 209 4.42 -3.81 -22.26
N PRO A 210 4.31 -5.15 -22.19
CA PRO A 210 4.51 -6.04 -23.31
C PRO A 210 3.64 -5.64 -24.53
N GLN A 211 4.19 -5.78 -25.72
CA GLN A 211 3.53 -5.36 -26.97
C GLN A 211 2.17 -6.04 -27.20
N ARG A 212 1.99 -7.28 -26.69
CA ARG A 212 0.70 -8.01 -26.77
C ARG A 212 -0.40 -7.30 -26.01
N LEU A 213 -0.09 -6.73 -24.82
CA LEU A 213 -1.04 -5.97 -24.02
C LEU A 213 -1.34 -4.60 -24.62
N LEU A 214 -0.33 -3.91 -25.16
CA LEU A 214 -0.57 -2.67 -25.91
C LEU A 214 -1.58 -2.90 -27.06
N LYS A 215 -1.39 -3.94 -27.86
CA LYS A 215 -2.31 -4.29 -28.96
C LYS A 215 -3.72 -4.60 -28.46
N LYS A 216 -3.85 -5.29 -27.31
CA LYS A 216 -5.14 -5.63 -26.71
C LYS A 216 -5.95 -4.40 -26.33
N TYR A 217 -5.30 -3.38 -25.76
CA TYR A 217 -5.97 -2.17 -25.28
C TYR A 217 -6.07 -1.04 -26.34
N GLN A 218 -5.36 -1.18 -27.44
CA GLN A 218 -5.43 -0.20 -28.53
C GLN A 218 -6.84 -0.17 -29.15
N LYS A 219 -7.45 1.02 -29.14
CA LYS A 219 -8.76 1.26 -29.72
C LYS A 219 -8.78 2.65 -30.32
N GLU A 220 -9.48 2.82 -31.45
CA GLU A 220 -9.68 4.14 -32.05
C GLU A 220 -10.29 5.11 -31.05
N GLY A 221 -9.75 6.32 -31.00
CA GLY A 221 -10.18 7.37 -30.07
C GLY A 221 -9.70 7.21 -28.62
N ARG A 222 -8.96 6.14 -28.26
CA ARG A 222 -8.38 6.00 -26.92
C ARG A 222 -6.99 6.64 -26.88
N ALA A 223 -6.76 7.54 -25.89
CA ALA A 223 -5.47 8.19 -25.70
C ALA A 223 -4.34 7.18 -25.50
N ALA A 224 -3.19 7.40 -26.13
CA ALA A 224 -2.06 6.46 -26.08
C ALA A 224 -1.53 6.21 -24.66
N ASP A 225 -1.55 7.23 -23.79
CA ASP A 225 -1.10 7.09 -22.40
C ASP A 225 -2.09 6.23 -21.60
N LEU A 226 -3.38 6.33 -21.89
CA LEU A 226 -4.41 5.48 -21.27
C LEU A 226 -4.31 4.02 -21.73
N VAL A 227 -4.01 3.80 -23.03
CA VAL A 227 -3.73 2.45 -23.57
C VAL A 227 -2.57 1.79 -22.83
N LYS A 228 -1.48 2.56 -22.66
CA LYS A 228 -0.30 2.06 -21.93
C LYS A 228 -0.62 1.75 -20.47
N TYR A 229 -1.32 2.65 -19.80
CA TYR A 229 -1.68 2.46 -18.39
C TYR A 229 -2.59 1.24 -18.20
N TYR A 230 -3.62 1.05 -19.01
CA TYR A 230 -4.47 -0.14 -18.95
C TYR A 230 -3.67 -1.42 -19.16
N ALA A 231 -2.74 -1.41 -20.11
CA ALA A 231 -1.85 -2.53 -20.37
C ALA A 231 -0.89 -2.79 -19.18
N MET A 232 -0.47 -1.75 -18.46
CA MET A 232 0.33 -1.91 -17.25
C MET A 232 -0.46 -2.52 -16.09
N CYS A 233 -1.74 -2.15 -15.93
CA CYS A 233 -2.62 -2.73 -14.90
C CYS A 233 -2.81 -4.24 -15.13
N GLU A 234 -3.06 -4.67 -16.36
CA GLU A 234 -3.14 -6.09 -16.68
C GLU A 234 -1.79 -6.80 -16.53
N TRP A 235 -0.70 -6.17 -16.88
CA TRP A 235 0.63 -6.76 -16.68
C TRP A 235 0.93 -6.97 -15.20
N PHE A 236 0.56 -6.02 -14.34
CA PHE A 236 0.63 -6.21 -12.90
C PHE A 236 -0.20 -7.41 -12.43
N ASP A 237 -1.44 -7.52 -12.91
CA ASP A 237 -2.32 -8.64 -12.61
C ASP A 237 -1.71 -10.00 -13.03
N GLU A 238 -1.09 -10.07 -14.20
CA GLU A 238 -0.38 -11.26 -14.64
C GLU A 238 0.75 -11.67 -13.68
N THR A 239 1.52 -10.69 -13.17
CA THR A 239 2.60 -11.00 -12.19
C THR A 239 2.04 -11.47 -10.86
N CYS A 240 0.88 -10.95 -10.44
CA CYS A 240 0.16 -11.47 -9.28
C CYS A 240 -0.29 -12.91 -9.51
N GLY A 241 -0.81 -13.20 -10.70
CA GLY A 241 -1.18 -14.56 -11.10
C GLY A 241 -0.02 -15.54 -11.07
N GLU A 242 1.17 -15.13 -11.56
CA GLU A 242 2.39 -15.93 -11.50
C GLU A 242 2.79 -16.25 -10.05
N LEU A 243 2.77 -15.24 -9.16
CA LEU A 243 3.06 -15.43 -7.73
C LEU A 243 2.07 -16.38 -7.06
N LEU A 244 0.78 -16.13 -7.23
CA LEU A 244 -0.28 -16.94 -6.59
C LEU A 244 -0.27 -18.38 -7.10
N SER A 245 -0.04 -18.59 -8.40
CA SER A 245 0.10 -19.92 -8.98
C SER A 245 1.32 -20.66 -8.41
N TYR A 246 2.44 -19.98 -8.21
CA TYR A 246 3.62 -20.59 -7.61
C TYR A 246 3.39 -21.04 -6.16
N ILE A 247 2.68 -20.24 -5.37
CA ILE A 247 2.26 -20.61 -4.00
C ILE A 247 1.38 -21.88 -4.02
N ASP A 248 0.46 -21.96 -4.97
CA ASP A 248 -0.42 -23.11 -5.16
C ASP A 248 0.35 -24.37 -5.60
N GLU A 249 1.25 -24.26 -6.56
CA GLU A 249 2.13 -25.34 -7.02
C GLU A 249 3.00 -25.93 -5.89
N LYS A 250 3.37 -25.10 -4.91
CA LYS A 250 4.10 -25.52 -3.71
C LYS A 250 3.20 -26.09 -2.60
N ASN A 251 1.87 -26.15 -2.81
CA ASN A 251 0.87 -26.56 -1.82
C ASN A 251 0.91 -25.70 -0.54
N LEU A 252 1.15 -24.41 -0.68
CA LEU A 252 1.23 -23.45 0.43
C LEU A 252 -0.04 -22.62 0.62
N THR A 253 -1.00 -22.70 -0.31
CA THR A 253 -2.19 -21.84 -0.37
C THR A 253 -2.98 -21.85 0.95
N ASP A 254 -3.22 -23.02 1.53
CA ASP A 254 -4.01 -23.16 2.76
C ASP A 254 -3.32 -22.57 4.00
N ASN A 255 -1.98 -22.53 4.00
CA ASN A 255 -1.19 -21.94 5.10
C ASN A 255 -0.57 -20.58 4.72
N THR A 256 -1.19 -19.84 3.80
CA THR A 256 -0.71 -18.53 3.37
C THR A 256 -1.81 -17.48 3.46
N MET A 257 -1.58 -16.44 4.27
CA MET A 257 -2.39 -15.23 4.25
C MET A 257 -1.87 -14.27 3.17
N VAL A 258 -2.70 -13.96 2.19
CA VAL A 258 -2.42 -12.96 1.15
C VAL A 258 -3.15 -11.67 1.48
N VAL A 259 -2.40 -10.57 1.58
CA VAL A 259 -2.94 -9.21 1.75
C VAL A 259 -2.66 -8.42 0.49
N TYR A 260 -3.68 -7.79 -0.07
CA TYR A 260 -3.56 -6.90 -1.23
C TYR A 260 -3.95 -5.47 -0.86
N ILE A 261 -3.16 -4.50 -1.35
CA ILE A 261 -3.44 -3.07 -1.23
C ILE A 261 -2.74 -2.30 -2.37
N CYS A 262 -3.22 -1.12 -2.74
CA CYS A 262 -2.47 -0.16 -3.56
C CYS A 262 -1.84 0.93 -2.69
N ASP A 263 -0.66 1.43 -3.09
CA ASP A 263 0.06 2.45 -2.31
C ASP A 263 -0.57 3.84 -2.38
N ASN A 264 -1.10 4.23 -3.52
CA ASN A 264 -1.84 5.48 -3.77
C ASN A 264 -2.53 5.45 -5.13
N GLY A 265 -3.28 6.50 -5.46
CA GLY A 265 -3.95 6.62 -6.75
C GLY A 265 -3.00 6.82 -7.93
N TRP A 266 -3.53 6.68 -9.14
CA TRP A 266 -2.79 6.80 -10.39
C TRP A 266 -2.16 8.18 -10.57
N ALA A 267 -0.91 8.22 -11.04
CA ALA A 267 -0.26 9.44 -11.53
C ALA A 267 -0.75 9.74 -12.96
N ALA A 268 -1.97 10.24 -13.08
CA ALA A 268 -2.52 10.60 -14.37
C ALA A 268 -1.64 11.65 -15.06
N PRO A 269 -1.42 11.57 -16.40
CA PRO A 269 -0.76 12.64 -17.12
C PRO A 269 -1.56 13.92 -16.94
N SER A 270 -0.85 15.07 -16.77
CA SER A 270 -1.50 16.37 -16.75
C SER A 270 -2.16 16.59 -18.11
N THR A 271 -3.45 16.39 -18.16
CA THR A 271 -4.24 16.65 -19.35
C THR A 271 -4.66 18.11 -19.31
N ASN A 272 -4.55 18.81 -20.42
CA ASN A 272 -5.32 20.03 -20.58
C ASN A 272 -6.79 19.64 -20.36
N ALA A 273 -7.42 20.19 -19.33
CA ALA A 273 -8.83 19.97 -19.03
C ALA A 273 -9.76 20.30 -20.24
N ASP A 274 -9.22 20.99 -21.22
CA ASP A 274 -9.89 21.46 -22.43
C ASP A 274 -9.72 20.56 -23.66
N ASP A 275 -8.97 19.43 -23.56
CA ASP A 275 -8.85 18.51 -24.70
C ASP A 275 -10.04 17.52 -24.72
N PRO A 276 -11.01 17.71 -25.65
CA PRO A 276 -12.19 16.85 -25.75
C PRO A 276 -11.85 15.38 -26.11
N ASN A 277 -10.63 15.13 -26.64
CA ASN A 277 -10.17 13.77 -26.97
C ASN A 277 -9.62 13.03 -25.75
N GLN A 278 -9.40 13.73 -24.66
CA GLN A 278 -8.98 13.19 -23.37
C GLN A 278 -10.14 13.01 -22.38
N LYS A 279 -11.34 12.78 -22.90
CA LYS A 279 -12.44 12.29 -22.04
C LYS A 279 -12.03 10.94 -21.47
N LEU A 280 -11.22 11.04 -20.44
CA LEU A 280 -10.93 9.92 -19.56
C LEU A 280 -12.26 9.45 -18.96
N TRP A 281 -12.35 8.17 -18.69
CA TRP A 281 -13.47 7.65 -17.93
C TRP A 281 -13.61 8.50 -16.64
N LYS A 282 -14.86 8.79 -16.23
CA LYS A 282 -15.13 9.61 -15.04
C LYS A 282 -14.26 9.14 -13.87
N GLY A 283 -13.50 10.06 -13.29
CA GLY A 283 -12.63 9.77 -12.16
C GLY A 283 -11.14 9.66 -12.49
N TYR A 284 -10.78 9.60 -13.76
CA TYR A 284 -9.36 9.71 -14.14
C TYR A 284 -8.92 11.16 -14.22
N ALA A 285 -7.66 11.39 -14.06
CA ALA A 285 -6.90 12.57 -14.37
C ALA A 285 -6.87 13.67 -13.32
N GLN A 286 -7.98 14.12 -12.78
CA GLN A 286 -7.97 15.15 -11.76
C GLN A 286 -8.12 14.54 -10.37
N ARG A 287 -7.45 15.13 -9.37
CA ARG A 287 -7.61 14.74 -7.96
C ARG A 287 -7.22 13.28 -7.67
N SER A 288 -6.16 12.83 -8.32
CA SER A 288 -5.62 11.48 -8.23
C SER A 288 -4.38 11.44 -7.30
N LYS A 289 -3.25 10.79 -7.68
CA LYS A 289 -2.01 10.75 -6.89
C LYS A 289 -1.62 12.12 -6.34
N SER A 290 -1.09 12.16 -5.13
CA SER A 290 -0.74 13.38 -4.38
C SER A 290 -1.96 14.25 -4.00
N SER A 291 -3.17 13.69 -3.98
CA SER A 291 -4.41 14.41 -3.72
C SER A 291 -5.22 13.75 -2.60
N PRO A 292 -5.88 14.54 -1.73
CA PRO A 292 -6.68 14.01 -0.64
C PRO A 292 -8.04 13.45 -1.08
N TYR A 293 -8.31 13.44 -2.39
CA TYR A 293 -9.56 12.96 -2.95
C TYR A 293 -9.59 11.43 -3.08
N GLU A 294 -10.78 10.84 -3.26
CA GLU A 294 -10.95 9.37 -3.35
C GLU A 294 -9.99 8.75 -4.36
N ASN A 295 -9.81 9.36 -5.53
CA ASN A 295 -8.89 8.83 -6.54
C ASN A 295 -7.41 8.84 -6.11
N GLY A 296 -7.04 9.60 -5.08
CA GLY A 296 -5.68 9.63 -4.54
C GLY A 296 -5.45 8.72 -3.35
N ILE A 297 -6.50 8.48 -2.53
CA ILE A 297 -6.36 7.83 -1.22
C ILE A 297 -7.14 6.53 -1.05
N ARG A 298 -8.19 6.31 -1.85
CA ARG A 298 -8.99 5.07 -1.76
C ARG A 298 -8.30 3.93 -2.49
N THR A 299 -8.36 2.74 -1.91
CA THR A 299 -7.85 1.50 -2.46
C THR A 299 -8.71 0.34 -1.99
N PRO A 300 -8.94 -0.71 -2.79
CA PRO A 300 -9.42 -1.96 -2.22
C PRO A 300 -8.35 -2.56 -1.31
N ILE A 301 -8.77 -3.11 -0.15
CA ILE A 301 -7.92 -3.93 0.70
C ILE A 301 -8.53 -5.32 0.71
N MET A 302 -7.74 -6.34 0.33
CA MET A 302 -8.18 -7.72 0.31
C MET A 302 -7.36 -8.57 1.27
N ILE A 303 -8.00 -9.50 1.95
CA ILE A 303 -7.34 -10.52 2.77
C ILE A 303 -7.89 -11.88 2.37
N SER A 304 -7.05 -12.72 1.78
CA SER A 304 -7.35 -14.11 1.48
C SER A 304 -6.55 -15.02 2.41
N TRP A 305 -7.25 -15.91 3.10
CA TRP A 305 -6.61 -16.96 3.90
C TRP A 305 -7.57 -18.14 4.00
N PRO A 306 -7.41 -19.13 3.11
CA PRO A 306 -8.32 -20.27 3.04
C PRO A 306 -8.51 -20.97 4.39
N GLY A 307 -9.76 -21.35 4.69
CA GLY A 307 -10.10 -21.99 5.95
C GLY A 307 -10.17 -21.07 7.17
N VAL A 308 -9.59 -19.87 7.12
CA VAL A 308 -9.58 -18.91 8.25
C VAL A 308 -10.45 -17.69 7.95
N VAL A 309 -10.29 -17.08 6.79
CA VAL A 309 -11.05 -15.90 6.35
C VAL A 309 -12.17 -16.35 5.43
N GLN A 310 -13.41 -16.00 5.77
CA GLN A 310 -14.54 -16.24 4.88
C GLN A 310 -14.61 -15.16 3.80
N PRO A 311 -14.82 -15.51 2.53
CA PRO A 311 -15.03 -14.53 1.47
C PRO A 311 -16.22 -13.62 1.79
N GLU A 312 -15.97 -12.33 1.79
CA GLU A 312 -16.98 -11.30 2.06
C GLU A 312 -16.65 -10.04 1.27
N ARG A 313 -17.64 -9.39 0.70
CA ARG A 313 -17.48 -8.04 0.16
C ARG A 313 -18.06 -7.01 1.11
N SER A 314 -17.20 -6.24 1.76
CA SER A 314 -17.56 -5.35 2.85
C SER A 314 -17.45 -3.88 2.48
N LYS A 315 -18.48 -3.10 2.83
CA LYS A 315 -18.48 -1.63 2.74
C LYS A 315 -17.97 -0.96 4.03
N ARG A 316 -17.47 -1.72 5.00
CA ARG A 316 -16.83 -1.19 6.20
C ARG A 316 -15.48 -0.58 5.85
N PHE A 317 -15.04 0.36 6.69
CA PHE A 317 -13.75 0.99 6.49
C PHE A 317 -12.60 0.08 6.85
N ALA A 318 -11.58 0.06 5.99
CA ALA A 318 -10.25 -0.45 6.29
C ALA A 318 -9.21 0.62 5.97
N HIS A 319 -8.04 0.50 6.55
CA HIS A 319 -6.99 1.49 6.39
C HIS A 319 -5.62 0.82 6.29
N ALA A 320 -4.68 1.43 5.58
CA ALA A 320 -3.32 0.92 5.42
C ALA A 320 -2.59 0.68 6.76
N ILE A 321 -2.91 1.48 7.80
CA ILE A 321 -2.35 1.28 9.15
C ILE A 321 -2.86 0.02 9.85
N ASP A 322 -3.90 -0.62 9.33
CA ASP A 322 -4.45 -1.88 9.87
C ASP A 322 -3.58 -3.10 9.52
N LEU A 323 -2.68 -2.95 8.54
CA LEU A 323 -1.85 -4.07 8.09
C LEU A 323 -1.01 -4.62 9.23
N PHE A 324 -0.35 -3.76 10.02
CA PHE A 324 0.50 -4.23 11.11
C PHE A 324 -0.28 -5.02 12.16
N PRO A 325 -1.34 -4.48 12.81
CA PRO A 325 -2.09 -5.26 13.80
C PRO A 325 -2.76 -6.51 13.21
N THR A 326 -3.13 -6.50 11.93
CA THR A 326 -3.71 -7.67 11.25
C THR A 326 -2.67 -8.76 11.00
N ILE A 327 -1.50 -8.39 10.48
CA ILE A 327 -0.39 -9.30 10.20
C ILE A 327 0.16 -9.90 11.51
N ALA A 328 0.33 -9.07 12.54
CA ALA A 328 0.78 -9.53 13.84
C ALA A 328 -0.19 -10.54 14.46
N ALA A 329 -1.50 -10.25 14.38
CA ALA A 329 -2.53 -11.18 14.89
C ALA A 329 -2.56 -12.50 14.09
N ALA A 330 -2.36 -12.46 12.77
CA ALA A 330 -2.30 -13.67 11.95
C ALA A 330 -1.11 -14.57 12.33
N ALA A 331 0.02 -13.95 12.66
CA ALA A 331 1.24 -14.64 13.07
C ALA A 331 1.26 -15.04 14.56
N ASP A 332 0.21 -14.74 15.33
CA ASP A 332 0.15 -14.90 16.78
C ASP A 332 1.31 -14.20 17.50
N VAL A 333 1.63 -12.97 17.09
CA VAL A 333 2.66 -12.12 17.68
C VAL A 333 2.07 -10.82 18.20
N GLU A 334 2.66 -10.26 19.25
CA GLU A 334 2.18 -9.02 19.84
C GLU A 334 2.58 -7.80 18.99
N ALA A 335 1.59 -7.01 18.57
CA ALA A 335 1.80 -5.70 17.96
C ALA A 335 1.97 -4.61 19.05
N PRO A 336 2.67 -3.50 18.76
CA PRO A 336 2.72 -2.37 19.68
C PRO A 336 1.32 -1.91 20.10
N ALA A 337 1.10 -1.74 21.41
CA ALA A 337 -0.23 -1.46 21.98
C ALA A 337 -0.77 -0.06 21.61
N ASP A 338 0.09 0.83 21.14
CA ASP A 338 -0.22 2.22 20.76
C ASP A 338 -0.53 2.39 19.27
N LEU A 339 -0.69 1.31 18.52
CA LEU A 339 -1.06 1.39 17.11
C LEU A 339 -2.50 1.89 16.93
N PRO A 340 -2.73 2.90 16.06
CA PRO A 340 -4.06 3.41 15.80
C PRO A 340 -4.91 2.50 14.90
N GLY A 341 -4.29 1.54 14.22
CA GLY A 341 -4.96 0.56 13.36
C GLY A 341 -5.71 -0.51 14.14
N VAL A 342 -6.59 -1.23 13.45
CA VAL A 342 -7.33 -2.37 14.02
C VAL A 342 -6.96 -3.66 13.29
N ASN A 343 -7.07 -4.80 13.99
CA ASN A 343 -6.99 -6.10 13.36
C ASN A 343 -8.21 -6.33 12.47
N LEU A 344 -8.03 -6.43 11.15
CA LEU A 344 -9.11 -6.65 10.18
C LEU A 344 -9.69 -8.08 10.23
N LEU A 345 -9.00 -9.04 10.84
CA LEU A 345 -9.53 -10.38 11.08
C LEU A 345 -10.54 -10.39 12.22
N ASP A 346 -10.50 -9.41 13.11
CA ASP A 346 -11.47 -9.22 14.19
C ASP A 346 -12.70 -8.46 13.65
N ALA A 347 -13.77 -9.19 13.39
CA ALA A 347 -15.00 -8.63 12.83
C ALA A 347 -15.66 -7.60 13.75
N GLU A 348 -15.55 -7.72 15.08
CA GLU A 348 -16.10 -6.76 16.02
C GLU A 348 -15.37 -5.41 15.91
N LYS A 349 -14.03 -5.43 15.99
CA LYS A 349 -13.21 -4.21 15.86
C LYS A 349 -13.35 -3.57 14.50
N ARG A 350 -13.34 -4.37 13.42
CA ARG A 350 -13.57 -3.90 12.05
C ARG A 350 -14.92 -3.20 11.91
N ASN A 351 -16.00 -3.78 12.47
CA ASN A 351 -17.34 -3.24 12.38
C ASN A 351 -17.57 -2.03 13.31
N ALA A 352 -16.82 -1.90 14.39
CA ALA A 352 -16.90 -0.78 15.33
C ALA A 352 -16.29 0.52 14.78
N ARG A 353 -15.44 0.44 13.73
CA ARG A 353 -14.80 1.62 13.13
C ARG A 353 -15.86 2.52 12.46
N LYS A 354 -15.95 3.77 12.93
CA LYS A 354 -16.90 4.76 12.41
C LYS A 354 -16.30 5.64 11.32
N CYS A 355 -14.99 5.93 11.42
CA CYS A 355 -14.30 6.84 10.53
C CYS A 355 -12.86 6.40 10.24
N VAL A 356 -12.32 6.97 9.18
CA VAL A 356 -10.91 6.88 8.78
C VAL A 356 -10.37 8.28 8.51
N PHE A 357 -9.07 8.46 8.72
CA PHE A 357 -8.39 9.75 8.61
C PHE A 357 -7.12 9.61 7.78
N GLY A 358 -6.61 10.73 7.30
CA GLY A 358 -5.28 10.79 6.74
C GLY A 358 -4.82 12.20 6.42
N VAL A 359 -3.63 12.29 5.88
CA VAL A 359 -2.95 13.55 5.61
C VAL A 359 -2.59 13.67 4.12
N CYS A 360 -2.46 14.89 3.65
CA CYS A 360 -1.84 15.18 2.37
C CYS A 360 -0.82 16.29 2.59
N ASN A 361 0.46 15.97 2.43
CA ASN A 361 1.58 16.89 2.56
C ASN A 361 2.13 17.27 1.18
N ALA A 362 2.93 18.32 1.11
CA ALA A 362 3.68 18.67 -0.09
C ALA A 362 4.65 17.53 -0.48
N THR A 363 4.64 17.13 -1.74
CA THR A 363 5.19 15.86 -2.23
C THR A 363 6.69 15.65 -2.03
N HIS A 364 7.48 16.70 -2.12
CA HIS A 364 8.95 16.62 -2.16
C HIS A 364 9.61 17.63 -1.24
N ASN A 365 9.06 17.78 -0.04
CA ASN A 365 9.41 18.90 0.83
C ASN A 365 9.48 18.54 2.32
N MET A 366 9.79 17.28 2.66
CA MET A 366 9.85 16.86 4.06
C MET A 366 10.88 17.66 4.86
N THR A 367 10.52 17.95 6.11
CA THR A 367 11.42 18.55 7.10
C THR A 367 11.55 17.61 8.29
N LEU A 368 12.79 17.20 8.59
CA LEU A 368 13.09 16.31 9.72
C LEU A 368 12.62 16.92 11.04
N GLY A 369 11.85 16.16 11.81
CA GLY A 369 11.31 16.58 13.11
C GLY A 369 10.12 17.55 13.05
N HIS A 370 9.67 17.95 11.85
CA HIS A 370 8.55 18.88 11.64
C HIS A 370 7.57 18.32 10.61
N PRO A 371 6.84 17.24 10.92
CA PRO A 371 6.01 16.54 9.94
C PRO A 371 4.83 17.37 9.43
N ASP A 372 4.35 18.33 10.23
CA ASP A 372 3.22 19.18 9.87
C ASP A 372 3.59 20.40 9.04
N GLU A 373 4.89 20.74 8.95
CA GLU A 373 5.33 21.97 8.28
C GLU A 373 4.94 22.02 6.80
N THR A 374 4.75 20.87 6.18
CA THR A 374 4.37 20.74 4.75
C THR A 374 2.94 20.28 4.54
N LEU A 375 2.13 20.28 5.61
CA LEU A 375 0.74 19.80 5.57
C LEU A 375 -0.14 20.70 4.68
N GLN A 376 -0.82 20.09 3.72
CA GLN A 376 -1.76 20.77 2.82
C GLN A 376 -3.21 20.47 3.19
N TYR A 377 -3.51 19.23 3.55
CA TYR A 377 -4.86 18.80 3.96
C TYR A 377 -4.81 17.74 5.05
N LEU A 378 -5.79 17.81 5.94
CA LEU A 378 -6.30 16.68 6.69
C LEU A 378 -7.64 16.27 6.10
N TRP A 379 -7.93 14.97 6.15
CA TRP A 379 -9.21 14.44 5.71
C TRP A 379 -9.78 13.42 6.68
N CYS A 380 -11.11 13.33 6.69
CA CYS A 380 -11.87 12.33 7.42
C CYS A 380 -12.98 11.80 6.53
N VAL A 381 -13.19 10.48 6.57
CA VAL A 381 -14.39 9.85 6.00
C VAL A 381 -15.16 9.16 7.13
N GLU A 382 -16.42 9.54 7.32
CA GLU A 382 -17.33 8.95 8.29
C GLU A 382 -18.70 8.66 7.64
N GLY A 383 -19.14 7.41 7.73
CA GLY A 383 -20.34 7.01 7.00
C GLY A 383 -20.19 7.30 5.50
N ASP A 384 -21.08 8.09 4.94
CA ASP A 384 -21.08 8.46 3.53
C ASP A 384 -20.42 9.82 3.26
N TRP A 385 -19.96 10.49 4.31
CA TRP A 385 -19.45 11.86 4.22
C TRP A 385 -17.93 11.90 4.32
N LYS A 386 -17.33 12.75 3.49
CA LYS A 386 -15.92 13.06 3.51
C LYS A 386 -15.67 14.54 3.63
N LEU A 387 -14.89 14.93 4.62
CA LEU A 387 -14.42 16.29 4.84
C LEU A 387 -12.93 16.42 4.52
N LEU A 388 -12.60 17.43 3.74
CA LEU A 388 -11.24 17.90 3.53
C LEU A 388 -11.08 19.23 4.27
N VAL A 389 -10.05 19.33 5.12
CA VAL A 389 -9.67 20.57 5.80
C VAL A 389 -8.33 21.02 5.29
N ARG A 390 -8.27 22.24 4.74
CA ARG A 390 -7.05 22.79 4.16
C ARG A 390 -6.15 23.42 5.22
N TYR A 391 -4.85 23.22 5.04
CA TYR A 391 -3.77 23.86 5.79
C TYR A 391 -2.79 24.54 4.82
N ASN A 392 -2.04 25.54 5.32
CA ASN A 392 -1.09 26.31 4.54
C ASN A 392 0.36 25.89 4.86
N GLY A 393 0.61 24.60 4.88
CA GLY A 393 1.97 24.08 5.03
C GLY A 393 2.89 24.54 3.88
N SER A 394 4.16 24.63 4.17
CA SER A 394 5.19 25.09 3.23
C SER A 394 5.25 24.17 2.00
N ASP A 395 5.12 24.73 0.82
CA ASP A 395 5.39 24.07 -0.46
C ASP A 395 6.41 24.89 -1.27
N THR A 396 7.68 24.54 -1.10
CA THR A 396 8.81 25.20 -1.79
C THR A 396 9.24 24.45 -3.06
N THR A 397 8.50 23.41 -3.44
CA THR A 397 8.89 22.58 -4.59
C THR A 397 8.48 23.20 -5.92
N LYS A 398 9.28 22.90 -6.95
CA LYS A 398 8.93 23.20 -8.35
C LYS A 398 7.73 22.39 -8.86
N TYR A 399 7.34 21.39 -8.12
CA TYR A 399 6.21 20.52 -8.39
C TYR A 399 5.08 20.97 -7.46
N HIS A 400 4.42 22.09 -7.81
CA HIS A 400 3.21 22.49 -7.13
C HIS A 400 2.28 21.28 -7.10
N ASN A 401 1.88 20.90 -5.90
CA ASN A 401 0.86 19.90 -5.76
C ASN A 401 -0.32 20.33 -6.63
N LEU A 402 -0.79 19.43 -7.45
CA LEU A 402 -1.93 19.63 -8.34
C LEU A 402 -3.21 20.14 -7.64
N HIS A 403 -3.15 20.40 -6.33
CA HIS A 403 -4.28 20.71 -5.44
C HIS A 403 -4.29 22.13 -4.86
N VAL A 404 -3.23 22.93 -5.10
CA VAL A 404 -3.14 24.30 -4.58
C VAL A 404 -4.12 25.27 -5.25
N TRP A 405 -4.82 24.80 -6.28
CA TRP A 405 -5.84 25.58 -7.01
C TRP A 405 -7.12 25.81 -6.21
N ASP A 406 -7.36 25.03 -5.17
CA ASP A 406 -8.55 25.20 -4.34
C ASP A 406 -8.19 25.94 -3.05
N GLN A 407 -8.65 27.19 -2.97
CA GLN A 407 -8.44 28.06 -1.83
C GLN A 407 -9.48 27.89 -0.71
N ALA A 408 -10.49 27.05 -0.89
CA ALA A 408 -11.50 26.86 0.12
C ALA A 408 -10.92 26.19 1.38
N PRO A 409 -11.27 26.71 2.58
CA PRO A 409 -10.75 26.18 3.83
C PRO A 409 -11.27 24.77 4.14
N VAL A 410 -12.43 24.43 3.63
CA VAL A 410 -13.07 23.11 3.78
C VAL A 410 -13.76 22.70 2.49
N ARG A 411 -13.90 21.39 2.30
CA ARG A 411 -14.72 20.76 1.27
C ARG A 411 -15.44 19.56 1.86
N LEU A 412 -16.72 19.41 1.56
CA LEU A 412 -17.55 18.29 1.99
C LEU A 412 -18.12 17.57 0.78
N TYR A 413 -18.07 16.24 0.79
CA TYR A 413 -18.62 15.39 -0.26
C TYR A 413 -19.42 14.23 0.32
N ASN A 414 -20.50 13.82 -0.35
CA ASN A 414 -21.16 12.55 -0.10
C ASN A 414 -20.55 11.49 -1.02
N VAL A 415 -19.52 10.78 -0.54
CA VAL A 415 -18.75 9.83 -1.36
C VAL A 415 -19.47 8.52 -1.67
N ALA A 416 -20.66 8.30 -1.12
CA ALA A 416 -21.52 7.18 -1.49
C ALA A 416 -22.33 7.48 -2.77
N GLU A 417 -22.81 8.72 -2.92
CA GLU A 417 -23.57 9.19 -4.07
C GLU A 417 -22.67 9.80 -5.15
N ASP A 418 -21.58 10.42 -4.71
CA ASP A 418 -20.58 11.11 -5.54
C ASP A 418 -19.17 10.58 -5.26
N PRO A 419 -18.85 9.33 -5.66
CA PRO A 419 -17.57 8.70 -5.37
C PRO A 419 -16.37 9.36 -6.07
N HIS A 420 -16.59 10.31 -6.96
CA HIS A 420 -15.57 11.07 -7.68
C HIS A 420 -15.45 12.52 -7.20
N GLU A 421 -16.26 12.91 -6.20
CA GLU A 421 -16.19 14.22 -5.54
C GLU A 421 -16.34 15.40 -6.51
N GLU A 422 -17.31 15.28 -7.43
CA GLU A 422 -17.64 16.30 -8.41
C GLU A 422 -18.53 17.42 -7.80
N ASN A 423 -19.32 17.09 -6.76
CA ASN A 423 -20.35 17.96 -6.18
C ASN A 423 -20.01 18.33 -4.73
N GLU A 424 -19.39 19.48 -4.56
CA GLU A 424 -19.06 20.02 -3.25
C GLU A 424 -20.32 20.59 -2.55
N CYS A 425 -20.58 20.22 -1.30
CA CYS A 425 -21.82 20.53 -0.61
C CYS A 425 -21.64 21.04 0.84
N SER A 426 -20.49 21.61 1.18
CA SER A 426 -20.21 22.11 2.55
C SER A 426 -21.17 23.21 3.00
N ALA A 427 -21.64 24.08 2.08
CA ALA A 427 -22.57 25.14 2.37
C ALA A 427 -23.97 24.62 2.70
N GLU A 428 -24.34 23.46 2.18
CA GLU A 428 -25.65 22.83 2.37
C GLU A 428 -25.73 22.02 3.66
N HIS A 429 -24.56 21.57 4.20
CA HIS A 429 -24.46 20.69 5.37
C HIS A 429 -23.48 21.21 6.43
N PRO A 430 -23.68 22.44 6.97
CA PRO A 430 -22.75 23.05 7.93
C PRO A 430 -22.62 22.25 9.25
N ASP A 431 -23.67 21.54 9.65
CA ASP A 431 -23.68 20.67 10.82
C ASP A 431 -22.75 19.46 10.65
N ILE A 432 -22.75 18.84 9.47
CA ILE A 432 -21.84 17.74 9.14
C ILE A 432 -20.41 18.25 9.09
N VAL A 433 -20.16 19.40 8.46
CA VAL A 433 -18.83 20.05 8.45
C VAL A 433 -18.32 20.27 9.87
N ALA A 434 -19.14 20.84 10.77
CA ALA A 434 -18.75 21.11 12.15
C ALA A 434 -18.40 19.83 12.90
N ARG A 435 -19.20 18.78 12.75
CA ARG A 435 -19.01 17.48 13.40
C ARG A 435 -17.72 16.80 12.92
N LEU A 436 -17.52 16.67 11.59
CA LEU A 436 -16.33 16.02 11.04
C LEU A 436 -15.04 16.82 11.31
N LYS A 437 -15.16 18.15 11.38
CA LYS A 437 -14.03 18.98 11.79
C LYS A 437 -13.63 18.71 13.24
N GLN A 438 -14.59 18.51 14.13
CA GLN A 438 -14.35 18.13 15.51
C GLN A 438 -13.65 16.76 15.60
N GLU A 439 -14.04 15.78 14.78
CA GLU A 439 -13.38 14.47 14.69
C GLU A 439 -11.92 14.62 14.25
N ILE A 440 -11.64 15.42 13.21
CA ILE A 440 -10.27 15.71 12.76
C ILE A 440 -9.45 16.38 13.86
N GLU A 441 -9.99 17.39 14.55
CA GLU A 441 -9.31 18.13 15.63
C GLU A 441 -9.06 17.24 16.87
N GLY A 442 -9.93 16.25 17.10
CA GLY A 442 -9.74 15.23 18.13
C GLY A 442 -8.66 14.22 17.79
N TRP A 443 -8.51 13.92 16.49
CA TRP A 443 -7.51 12.95 16.00
C TRP A 443 -6.11 13.57 15.87
N HIS A 444 -5.97 14.75 15.27
CA HIS A 444 -4.68 15.41 15.05
C HIS A 444 -4.83 16.95 15.04
N LYS A 445 -4.00 17.62 15.82
CA LYS A 445 -3.84 19.10 15.84
C LYS A 445 -2.46 19.44 15.28
N PRO A 446 -2.38 19.88 14.03
CA PRO A 446 -1.10 20.17 13.41
C PRO A 446 -0.35 21.31 14.08
N GLU A 447 0.97 21.16 14.22
CA GLU A 447 1.88 22.20 14.68
C GLU A 447 2.58 22.85 13.47
N ILE A 448 1.91 23.84 12.86
CA ILE A 448 2.48 24.61 11.75
C ILE A 448 3.15 25.85 12.32
N THR A 449 4.48 25.96 12.16
CA THR A 449 5.22 27.13 12.64
C THR A 449 4.95 28.34 11.74
N ALA A 450 4.80 29.53 12.34
CA ALA A 450 4.42 30.78 11.66
C ALA A 450 5.36 31.27 10.51
N LYS A 451 6.43 30.54 10.21
CA LYS A 451 7.29 30.79 9.05
C LYS A 451 6.64 30.42 7.71
N ALA A 452 5.61 29.58 7.72
CA ALA A 452 4.86 29.19 6.52
C ALA A 452 4.03 30.33 5.92
N ASP A 453 3.64 31.33 6.73
CA ASP A 453 2.79 32.44 6.29
C ASP A 453 3.51 33.53 5.49
N GLN A 454 4.83 33.47 5.30
CA GLN A 454 5.62 34.54 4.65
C GLN A 454 6.03 34.28 3.20
N VAL A 455 5.63 33.16 2.58
CA VAL A 455 5.86 32.99 1.14
C VAL A 455 4.73 33.68 0.39
N SER A 456 4.96 34.96 0.11
CA SER A 456 4.09 35.80 -0.69
C SER A 456 3.73 35.15 -2.05
N LEU A 457 2.45 35.13 -2.35
CA LEU A 457 1.87 34.92 -3.68
C LEU A 457 2.30 36.06 -4.63
N GLY A 458 3.54 36.06 -5.04
CA GLY A 458 4.08 37.01 -6.01
C GLY A 458 4.88 36.28 -7.07
N GLY A 459 4.23 35.92 -8.17
CA GLY A 459 4.90 35.37 -9.33
C GLY A 459 3.90 34.84 -10.35
N ASP A 460 3.73 35.58 -11.42
CA ASP A 460 2.95 35.24 -12.59
C ASP A 460 3.12 33.77 -13.01
N CYS A 461 1.99 33.09 -13.11
CA CYS A 461 1.90 31.72 -13.63
C CYS A 461 2.15 31.73 -15.14
N CYS A 462 3.41 31.63 -15.56
CA CYS A 462 3.75 31.29 -16.94
C CYS A 462 3.76 29.75 -17.08
N LEU A 463 2.66 29.23 -17.57
CA LEU A 463 2.56 27.86 -18.09
C LEU A 463 3.42 27.75 -19.37
N THR A 464 4.70 27.45 -19.19
CA THR A 464 5.52 26.94 -20.32
C THR A 464 5.96 25.53 -19.95
N GLY A 465 5.32 24.57 -20.61
CA GLY A 465 5.64 23.17 -20.54
C GLY A 465 7.09 22.87 -20.88
N GLY A 466 7.86 22.51 -19.87
CA GLY A 466 9.19 21.93 -20.00
C GLY A 466 9.14 20.43 -19.75
N ARG A 467 8.84 19.64 -20.78
CA ARG A 467 9.05 18.20 -20.77
C ARG A 467 10.55 17.92 -20.53
N ARG A 468 10.92 17.56 -19.32
CA ARG A 468 12.11 16.71 -19.14
C ARG A 468 11.63 15.28 -19.04
N ALA A 469 11.63 14.63 -20.21
CA ALA A 469 11.62 13.18 -20.27
C ALA A 469 12.76 12.67 -19.39
N PHE A 470 12.43 11.86 -18.38
CA PHE A 470 13.41 11.03 -17.71
C PHE A 470 13.89 10.01 -18.74
N LEU A 471 14.98 10.34 -19.44
CA LEU A 471 15.65 9.41 -20.32
C LEU A 471 16.18 8.26 -19.46
N MET A 472 15.48 7.14 -19.50
CA MET A 472 16.07 5.86 -19.18
C MET A 472 17.09 5.56 -20.29
N ASN A 473 18.36 5.52 -19.96
CA ASN A 473 19.32 4.84 -20.80
C ASN A 473 18.93 3.36 -20.82
N PRO A 474 18.68 2.77 -21.98
CA PRO A 474 18.52 1.33 -22.07
C PRO A 474 19.83 0.68 -21.60
N LEU A 475 19.73 -0.29 -20.71
CA LEU A 475 20.84 -1.20 -20.41
C LEU A 475 21.25 -1.82 -21.75
N SER A 476 22.44 -1.49 -22.22
CA SER A 476 23.02 -2.05 -23.43
C SER A 476 23.16 -3.56 -23.24
N SER A 477 22.35 -4.31 -23.97
CA SER A 477 22.62 -5.71 -24.24
C SER A 477 23.94 -5.78 -25.03
N LYS A 478 25.04 -6.08 -24.36
CA LYS A 478 26.25 -6.51 -25.06
C LYS A 478 26.01 -7.91 -25.58
N ASN A 479 25.62 -7.98 -26.85
CA ASN A 479 25.84 -9.17 -27.66
C ASN A 479 27.35 -9.44 -27.69
N THR A 480 27.81 -10.50 -27.07
CA THR A 480 29.05 -11.15 -27.39
C THR A 480 28.78 -12.27 -28.37
N SER A 481 28.75 -11.92 -29.65
CA SER A 481 29.10 -12.86 -30.72
C SER A 481 30.57 -12.63 -31.01
N GLU A 482 31.42 -13.59 -30.66
CA GLU A 482 32.62 -13.89 -31.45
C GLU A 482 33.27 -15.21 -31.00
N LYS A 483 33.26 -16.11 -32.00
CA LYS A 483 34.11 -17.30 -32.29
C LYS A 483 33.92 -18.55 -31.43
#